data_88666a427a91caf3c4f81c06e751f1c3
#
_entry.id   88666a427a91caf3c4f81c06e751f1c3
#
_cell.length_a   1.000
_cell.length_b   1.000
_cell.length_c   1.000
_cell.angle_alpha   90.00
_cell.angle_beta   90.00
_cell.angle_gamma   90.00
#
_symmetry.space_group_name_H-M   'P 1'
#
loop_
_entity.id
_entity.type
_entity.pdbx_description
1 polymer ?
#
loop_
_entity_poly.entity_id
_entity_poly.type
_entity_poly.pdbx_seq_one_letter_code
_entity_poly.pdbx_strand_id
1 'polypeptide(L)'
;MIRAGLVLILALVCWVAPVLAGPVEWIEVPATDAGQQWWDRGSVRIDRDGYRTVLSRFTPAATEDGDQPSGELYVMQLDCSQELYRDKQVNGLPRFRAQWQPAGDDGLITSVIEAVCTEPLSS
;
A
#
# COMPACT_ATOMS: atom_id res chain seq x y z
N MET A 1 42.97 8.59 -30.55
CA MET A 1 42.18 7.94 -31.56
C MET A 1 41.27 6.85 -31.03
N ILE A 2 41.65 6.17 -29.97
CA ILE A 2 40.84 5.09 -29.38
C ILE A 2 40.04 5.59 -28.17
N ARG A 3 40.15 6.87 -27.88
CA ARG A 3 39.62 7.41 -26.62
C ARG A 3 38.13 7.73 -26.64
N ALA A 4 37.52 7.75 -27.80
CA ALA A 4 36.12 8.12 -27.92
C ALA A 4 35.15 6.97 -27.55
N GLY A 5 35.63 5.72 -27.57
CA GLY A 5 34.79 4.56 -27.27
C GLY A 5 34.53 4.30 -25.78
N LEU A 6 35.38 4.85 -24.91
CA LEU A 6 35.25 4.64 -23.48
C LEU A 6 34.16 5.51 -22.83
N VAL A 7 33.86 6.63 -23.43
CA VAL A 7 32.85 7.55 -22.89
C VAL A 7 31.45 7.03 -23.12
N LEU A 8 31.22 6.27 -24.18
CA LEU A 8 29.92 5.70 -24.50
C LEU A 8 29.48 4.60 -23.55
N ILE A 9 30.42 3.86 -22.99
CA ILE A 9 30.12 2.75 -22.06
C ILE A 9 29.66 3.29 -20.71
N LEU A 10 30.21 4.41 -20.26
CA LEU A 10 29.82 5.02 -19.00
C LEU A 10 28.42 5.65 -19.07
N ALA A 11 27.99 6.12 -20.23
CA ALA A 11 26.67 6.68 -20.39
C ALA A 11 25.57 5.61 -20.31
N LEU A 12 25.86 4.38 -20.71
CA LEU A 12 24.90 3.28 -20.65
C LEU A 12 24.59 2.82 -19.23
N VAL A 13 25.56 2.95 -18.32
CA VAL A 13 25.37 2.53 -16.93
C VAL A 13 24.39 3.44 -16.20
N CYS A 14 24.29 4.70 -16.61
CA CYS A 14 23.38 5.65 -15.99
C CYS A 14 21.90 5.40 -16.32
N TRP A 15 21.62 4.51 -17.26
CA TRP A 15 20.26 4.21 -17.67
C TRP A 15 19.61 3.06 -16.91
N VAL A 16 20.33 2.41 -16.04
CA VAL A 16 19.77 1.35 -15.20
C VAL A 16 19.13 2.01 -13.98
N ALA A 17 18.13 2.84 -14.24
CA ALA A 17 17.31 3.35 -13.16
C ALA A 17 16.28 2.28 -12.80
N PRO A 18 16.22 1.84 -11.56
CA PRO A 18 15.17 0.90 -11.18
C PRO A 18 13.82 1.56 -11.37
N VAL A 19 12.94 0.86 -12.07
CA VAL A 19 11.56 1.29 -12.17
C VAL A 19 10.90 0.94 -10.86
N LEU A 20 10.88 1.89 -9.97
CA LEU A 20 10.27 1.70 -8.67
C LEU A 20 8.84 2.19 -8.69
N ALA A 21 8.10 1.75 -7.68
CA ALA A 21 6.82 2.34 -7.38
C ALA A 21 6.96 3.85 -7.32
N GLY A 22 5.92 4.57 -7.68
CA GLY A 22 5.92 6.02 -7.58
C GLY A 22 6.15 6.48 -6.15
N PRO A 23 6.28 7.79 -5.93
CA PRO A 23 6.43 8.32 -4.58
C PRO A 23 5.23 7.95 -3.72
N VAL A 24 5.47 7.84 -2.43
CA VAL A 24 4.41 7.57 -1.46
C VAL A 24 3.44 8.76 -1.46
N GLU A 25 2.17 8.45 -1.56
CA GLU A 25 1.11 9.45 -1.52
C GLU A 25 0.01 8.98 -0.58
N TRP A 26 0.10 9.40 0.67
CA TRP A 26 -0.85 9.01 1.70
C TRP A 26 -2.17 9.73 1.56
N ILE A 27 -3.24 8.95 1.41
CA ILE A 27 -4.61 9.47 1.37
C ILE A 27 -5.31 8.98 2.63
N GLU A 28 -5.79 9.90 3.43
CA GLU A 28 -6.52 9.54 4.66
C GLU A 28 -7.98 9.25 4.34
N VAL A 29 -8.50 8.16 4.92
CA VAL A 29 -9.94 7.89 4.90
C VAL A 29 -10.59 8.54 6.12
N PRO A 30 -11.93 8.73 6.14
CA PRO A 30 -12.57 9.34 7.30
C PRO A 30 -12.26 8.57 8.58
N ALA A 31 -11.82 9.29 9.61
CA ALA A 31 -11.48 8.71 10.89
C ALA A 31 -12.72 8.13 11.58
N THR A 32 -12.51 7.11 12.41
CA THR A 32 -13.55 6.54 13.25
C THR A 32 -13.11 6.53 14.71
N ASP A 33 -13.94 6.02 15.58
CA ASP A 33 -13.58 5.88 16.99
C ASP A 33 -12.39 4.92 17.19
N ALA A 34 -12.13 4.04 16.21
CA ALA A 34 -10.99 3.13 16.25
C ALA A 34 -9.67 3.84 15.99
N GLY A 35 -9.68 4.94 15.26
CA GLY A 35 -8.47 5.68 14.94
C GLY A 35 -8.48 6.27 13.54
N GLN A 36 -7.30 6.32 12.94
CA GLN A 36 -7.08 6.89 11.62
C GLN A 36 -6.41 5.89 10.71
N GLN A 37 -6.75 5.92 9.43
CA GLN A 37 -6.13 5.04 8.44
C GLN A 37 -5.86 5.80 7.15
N TRP A 38 -4.75 5.44 6.50
CA TRP A 38 -4.31 6.00 5.23
C TRP A 38 -3.98 4.86 4.28
N TRP A 39 -4.08 5.14 2.99
CA TRP A 39 -3.59 4.22 1.96
C TRP A 39 -2.68 5.00 1.02
N ASP A 40 -1.68 4.29 0.49
CA ASP A 40 -0.70 4.90 -0.40
C ASP A 40 -1.15 4.72 -1.85
N ARG A 41 -1.60 5.82 -2.45
CA ARG A 41 -2.04 5.80 -3.84
C ARG A 41 -0.92 5.32 -4.77
N GLY A 42 0.31 5.67 -4.49
CA GLY A 42 1.46 5.29 -5.29
C GLY A 42 1.76 3.80 -5.27
N SER A 43 1.23 3.07 -4.30
CA SER A 43 1.52 1.65 -4.13
C SER A 43 0.46 0.72 -4.74
N VAL A 44 -0.65 1.26 -5.20
CA VAL A 44 -1.75 0.41 -5.68
C VAL A 44 -1.33 -0.35 -6.94
N ARG A 45 -1.50 -1.66 -6.91
CA ARG A 45 -1.16 -2.57 -8.03
C ARG A 45 -2.25 -3.62 -8.18
N ILE A 46 -2.37 -4.16 -9.39
CA ILE A 46 -3.13 -5.38 -9.63
C ILE A 46 -2.13 -6.52 -9.67
N ASP A 47 -2.35 -7.56 -8.86
CA ASP A 47 -1.48 -8.72 -8.84
C ASP A 47 -1.89 -9.74 -9.92
N ARG A 48 -1.16 -10.89 -9.97
CA ARG A 48 -1.40 -11.91 -10.99
C ARG A 48 -2.80 -12.50 -10.95
N ASP A 49 -3.40 -12.51 -9.77
CA ASP A 49 -4.70 -13.13 -9.56
C ASP A 49 -5.85 -12.15 -9.75
N GLY A 50 -5.53 -10.90 -10.10
CA GLY A 50 -6.54 -9.87 -10.32
C GLY A 50 -6.94 -9.12 -9.07
N TYR A 51 -6.29 -9.37 -7.95
CA TYR A 51 -6.54 -8.62 -6.72
C TYR A 51 -5.72 -7.35 -6.69
N ARG A 52 -6.19 -6.37 -5.95
CA ARG A 52 -5.41 -5.15 -5.73
C ARG A 52 -4.59 -5.27 -4.47
N THR A 53 -3.36 -4.76 -4.53
CA THR A 53 -2.49 -4.65 -3.36
C THR A 53 -2.23 -3.19 -3.09
N VAL A 54 -2.13 -2.84 -1.82
CA VAL A 54 -1.93 -1.46 -1.39
C VAL A 54 -1.19 -1.44 -0.05
N LEU A 55 -0.32 -0.45 0.10
CA LEU A 55 0.31 -0.16 1.37
C LEU A 55 -0.64 0.72 2.18
N SER A 56 -0.91 0.35 3.42
CA SER A 56 -1.82 1.08 4.29
C SER A 56 -1.20 1.28 5.66
N ARG A 57 -1.56 2.38 6.29
CA ARG A 57 -1.08 2.75 7.61
C ARG A 57 -2.26 3.00 8.53
N PHE A 58 -2.19 2.45 9.73
CA PHE A 58 -3.23 2.61 10.73
C PHE A 58 -2.63 3.17 12.01
N THR A 59 -3.29 4.16 12.59
CA THR A 59 -2.94 4.71 13.90
C THR A 59 -4.16 4.56 14.81
N PRO A 60 -4.06 3.73 15.87
CA PRO A 60 -5.16 3.60 16.81
C PRO A 60 -5.50 4.92 17.47
N ALA A 61 -6.73 5.06 17.92
CA ALA A 61 -7.14 6.23 18.68
C ALA A 61 -6.34 6.33 19.98
N ALA A 62 -6.14 7.55 20.46
CA ALA A 62 -5.46 7.76 21.74
C ALA A 62 -6.24 7.07 22.85
N THR A 63 -5.53 6.58 23.87
CA THR A 63 -6.13 5.97 25.04
C THR A 63 -6.79 7.04 25.91
N GLU A 64 -7.59 6.63 26.89
CA GLU A 64 -8.23 7.53 27.82
C GLU A 64 -7.22 8.39 28.61
N ASP A 65 -6.02 7.86 28.81
CA ASP A 65 -4.94 8.59 29.48
C ASP A 65 -4.24 9.59 28.55
N GLY A 66 -4.65 9.66 27.28
CA GLY A 66 -4.04 10.55 26.31
C GLY A 66 -2.82 9.98 25.63
N ASP A 67 -2.43 8.74 25.93
CA ASP A 67 -1.32 8.09 25.25
C ASP A 67 -1.70 7.70 23.84
N GLN A 68 -0.78 7.96 22.90
CA GLN A 68 -0.97 7.60 21.50
C GLN A 68 -0.30 6.26 21.22
N PRO A 69 -1.07 5.18 20.96
CA PRO A 69 -0.46 3.90 20.60
C PRO A 69 0.34 3.99 19.31
N SER A 70 1.30 3.09 19.16
CA SER A 70 2.10 3.01 17.94
C SER A 70 1.23 2.61 16.75
N GLY A 71 1.52 3.22 15.60
CA GLY A 71 0.85 2.86 14.36
C GLY A 71 1.37 1.56 13.79
N GLU A 72 0.62 1.01 12.84
CA GLU A 72 0.98 -0.21 12.13
C GLU A 72 0.94 0.01 10.63
N LEU A 73 1.82 -0.70 9.93
CA LEU A 73 1.94 -0.63 8.49
C LEU A 73 1.53 -1.99 7.91
N TYR A 74 0.64 -1.95 6.93
CA TYR A 74 0.08 -3.16 6.31
C TYR A 74 0.34 -3.17 4.82
N VAL A 75 0.58 -4.35 4.28
CA VAL A 75 0.40 -4.59 2.85
C VAL A 75 -0.90 -5.36 2.73
N MET A 76 -1.93 -4.69 2.24
CA MET A 76 -3.26 -5.27 2.10
C MET A 76 -3.45 -5.83 0.71
N GLN A 77 -4.17 -6.94 0.61
CA GLN A 77 -4.65 -7.48 -0.65
C GLN A 77 -6.17 -7.43 -0.63
N LEU A 78 -6.75 -6.89 -1.69
CA LEU A 78 -8.19 -6.63 -1.77
C LEU A 78 -8.80 -7.41 -2.91
N ASP A 79 -9.90 -8.10 -2.62
CA ASP A 79 -10.78 -8.69 -3.64
C ASP A 79 -11.93 -7.72 -3.86
N CYS A 80 -11.80 -6.88 -4.87
CA CYS A 80 -12.77 -5.82 -5.10
C CYS A 80 -14.13 -6.36 -5.52
N SER A 81 -14.18 -7.53 -6.17
CA SER A 81 -15.45 -8.10 -6.63
C SER A 81 -16.30 -8.63 -5.47
N GLN A 82 -15.66 -9.10 -4.41
CA GLN A 82 -16.34 -9.64 -3.24
C GLN A 82 -16.23 -8.74 -2.01
N GLU A 83 -15.51 -7.62 -2.13
CA GLU A 83 -15.29 -6.69 -1.03
C GLU A 83 -14.63 -7.37 0.18
N LEU A 84 -13.64 -8.20 -0.09
CA LEU A 84 -12.86 -8.89 0.93
C LEU A 84 -11.45 -8.32 0.99
N TYR A 85 -10.80 -8.50 2.12
CA TYR A 85 -9.41 -8.10 2.29
C TYR A 85 -8.65 -9.14 3.10
N ARG A 86 -7.34 -9.07 3.01
CA ARG A 86 -6.42 -9.75 3.92
C ARG A 86 -5.11 -9.00 3.97
N ASP A 87 -4.43 -9.09 5.11
CA ASP A 87 -3.15 -8.44 5.30
C ASP A 87 -2.04 -9.42 4.93
N LYS A 88 -1.33 -9.13 3.87
CA LYS A 88 -0.22 -9.96 3.39
C LYS A 88 1.03 -9.75 4.23
N GLN A 89 1.19 -8.54 4.77
CA GLN A 89 2.28 -8.19 5.66
C GLN A 89 1.76 -7.24 6.73
N VAL A 90 2.31 -7.37 7.93
CA VAL A 90 2.07 -6.44 9.03
C VAL A 90 3.43 -6.01 9.57
N ASN A 91 3.70 -4.72 9.52
CA ASN A 91 4.98 -4.14 9.94
C ASN A 91 6.19 -4.84 9.29
N GLY A 92 6.07 -5.16 8.01
CA GLY A 92 7.13 -5.80 7.24
C GLY A 92 7.23 -7.31 7.41
N LEU A 93 6.42 -7.91 8.28
CA LEU A 93 6.44 -9.35 8.51
C LEU A 93 5.37 -10.03 7.67
N PRO A 94 5.75 -10.99 6.79
CA PRO A 94 4.79 -11.68 5.94
C PRO A 94 3.82 -12.53 6.75
N ARG A 95 2.59 -12.63 6.24
CA ARG A 95 1.53 -13.45 6.82
C ARG A 95 1.07 -14.46 5.77
N PHE A 96 1.72 -15.59 5.73
CA PHE A 96 1.51 -16.59 4.67
C PHE A 96 0.15 -17.27 4.72
N ARG A 97 -0.51 -17.26 5.87
CA ARG A 97 -1.80 -17.92 6.06
C ARG A 97 -2.95 -16.96 6.27
N ALA A 98 -2.75 -15.71 5.88
CA ALA A 98 -3.82 -14.72 6.00
C ALA A 98 -5.03 -15.15 5.18
N GLN A 99 -6.20 -15.15 5.82
CA GLN A 99 -7.44 -15.56 5.17
C GLN A 99 -8.24 -14.33 4.75
N TRP A 100 -8.99 -14.50 3.67
CA TRP A 100 -9.92 -13.47 3.23
C TRP A 100 -10.99 -13.22 4.28
N GLN A 101 -11.28 -11.96 4.53
CA GLN A 101 -12.29 -11.58 5.50
C GLN A 101 -13.04 -10.34 5.03
N PRO A 102 -14.33 -10.21 5.40
CA PRO A 102 -15.07 -8.98 5.11
C PRO A 102 -14.66 -7.88 6.08
N ALA A 103 -14.84 -6.64 5.64
CA ALA A 103 -14.60 -5.49 6.53
C ALA A 103 -15.56 -5.47 7.72
N GLY A 104 -16.76 -6.01 7.55
CA GLY A 104 -17.76 -6.02 8.60
C GLY A 104 -18.10 -4.62 9.07
N ASP A 105 -18.03 -4.40 10.38
CA ASP A 105 -18.32 -3.10 10.98
C ASP A 105 -17.10 -2.17 11.02
N ASP A 106 -15.98 -2.59 10.45
CA ASP A 106 -14.78 -1.75 10.43
C ASP A 106 -14.93 -0.68 9.34
N GLY A 107 -15.31 0.52 9.75
CA GLY A 107 -15.52 1.63 8.83
C GLY A 107 -14.25 2.11 8.16
N LEU A 108 -13.09 1.95 8.81
CA LEU A 108 -11.81 2.32 8.22
C LEU A 108 -11.47 1.39 7.05
N ILE A 109 -11.58 0.08 7.27
CA ILE A 109 -11.30 -0.92 6.23
C ILE A 109 -12.30 -0.78 5.08
N THR A 110 -13.58 -0.57 5.38
CA THR A 110 -14.59 -0.34 4.35
C THR A 110 -14.21 0.83 3.46
N SER A 111 -13.78 1.93 4.07
CA SER A 111 -13.38 3.13 3.31
C SER A 111 -12.14 2.88 2.47
N VAL A 112 -11.17 2.11 2.97
CA VAL A 112 -9.98 1.75 2.19
C VAL A 112 -10.37 0.90 0.98
N ILE A 113 -11.22 -0.11 1.18
CA ILE A 113 -11.68 -0.95 0.07
C ILE A 113 -12.35 -0.11 -1.01
N GLU A 114 -13.28 0.76 -0.61
CA GLU A 114 -13.97 1.63 -1.57
C GLU A 114 -12.99 2.52 -2.33
N ALA A 115 -12.08 3.16 -1.61
CA ALA A 115 -11.14 4.10 -2.23
C ALA A 115 -10.19 3.38 -3.18
N VAL A 116 -9.59 2.28 -2.74
CA VAL A 116 -8.60 1.55 -3.55
C VAL A 116 -9.26 0.87 -4.74
N CYS A 117 -10.44 0.29 -4.55
CA CYS A 117 -11.12 -0.44 -5.62
C CYS A 117 -11.69 0.48 -6.69
N THR A 118 -11.88 1.77 -6.39
CA THR A 118 -12.35 2.76 -7.37
C THR A 118 -11.21 3.59 -7.94
N GLU A 119 -10.00 3.44 -7.42
CA GLU A 119 -8.85 4.21 -7.90
C GLU A 119 -8.50 3.80 -9.34
N PRO A 120 -8.43 4.76 -10.28
CA PRO A 120 -7.96 4.43 -11.62
C PRO A 120 -6.52 3.98 -11.59
N LEU A 121 -6.21 2.86 -12.24
CA LEU A 121 -4.83 2.41 -12.36
C LEU A 121 -4.28 2.88 -13.68
N SER A 122 -3.14 3.57 -13.60
CA SER A 122 -2.40 3.89 -14.80
C SER A 122 -1.70 2.63 -15.27
N SER A 123 -1.96 2.27 -16.48
CA SER A 123 -1.29 1.12 -17.12
C SER A 123 0.15 1.48 -17.51
#